data_64f460042493b3c72471df64098366f7
#
_entry.id   64f460042493b3c72471df64098366f7
#
_cell.length_a   1.000
_cell.length_b   1.000
_cell.length_c   1.000
_cell.angle_alpha   90.00
_cell.angle_beta   90.00
_cell.angle_gamma   90.00
#
_symmetry.space_group_name_H-M   'P 1'
#
loop_
_entity.id
_entity.type
_entity.pdbx_description
1 polymer ?
#
loop_
_entity_poly.entity_id
_entity_poly.type
_entity_poly.pdbx_seq_one_letter_code
_entity_poly.pdbx_strand_id
1 'polypeptide(L)'
;MNKFLQRISFTLLLSCILLGCNKVTNNSFELKEGDLLFQNTGSDDIDNAIKDVTATASAKNYSHVGMAMQKDNKWFVVEAIPKQGVCITPIAKFLERNKNKFNKSQTTVARLDNYYKPYIKTAINYGITRVNIPYDDIFLWDDTSYYCSELVYKMFSTQNLPKDSIPFLTHPMTFNDSSGQPMTSWVKYYKARNQSIPEGIEGTNPNLMASSNHITFVHDYEND
;
A
#
# COMPACT_ATOMS: atom_id res chain seq x y z
N MET A 1 26.75 -6.31 -92.76
CA MET A 1 26.65 -7.45 -91.84
C MET A 1 27.02 -6.92 -90.46
N ASN A 2 26.05 -6.23 -89.78
CA ASN A 2 26.29 -5.57 -88.49
C ASN A 2 25.41 -6.19 -87.48
N LYS A 3 26.03 -6.77 -86.41
CA LYS A 3 25.35 -7.31 -85.30
C LYS A 3 25.19 -6.21 -84.26
N PHE A 4 23.93 -5.83 -83.97
CA PHE A 4 23.56 -4.96 -82.87
C PHE A 4 23.56 -5.74 -81.54
N LEU A 5 24.42 -5.36 -80.63
CA LEU A 5 24.41 -5.84 -79.25
C LEU A 5 23.46 -4.97 -78.43
N GLN A 6 22.34 -5.50 -78.04
CA GLN A 6 21.47 -4.91 -77.07
C GLN A 6 22.01 -5.13 -75.60
N ARG A 7 22.38 -4.02 -74.98
CA ARG A 7 22.71 -4.03 -73.54
C ARG A 7 21.41 -3.92 -72.71
N ILE A 8 21.06 -4.98 -72.01
CA ILE A 8 20.00 -4.96 -71.05
C ILE A 8 20.58 -4.44 -69.72
N SER A 9 20.14 -3.23 -69.33
CA SER A 9 20.50 -2.64 -68.08
C SER A 9 19.55 -3.20 -67.00
N PHE A 10 20.08 -4.00 -66.09
CA PHE A 10 19.32 -4.58 -64.95
C PHE A 10 19.40 -3.61 -63.75
N THR A 11 18.39 -2.77 -63.60
CA THR A 11 18.29 -1.84 -62.45
C THR A 11 17.78 -2.64 -61.22
N LEU A 12 18.69 -2.95 -60.28
CA LEU A 12 18.37 -3.59 -59.02
C LEU A 12 17.72 -2.56 -58.09
N LEU A 13 16.40 -2.64 -57.91
CA LEU A 13 15.67 -1.81 -56.95
C LEU A 13 15.90 -2.40 -55.57
N LEU A 14 16.80 -1.79 -54.76
CA LEU A 14 17.07 -2.15 -53.40
C LEU A 14 15.93 -1.59 -52.49
N SER A 15 14.91 -2.40 -52.23
CA SER A 15 13.83 -2.07 -51.31
C SER A 15 14.35 -2.14 -49.87
N CYS A 16 14.69 -1.01 -49.25
CA CYS A 16 14.96 -0.91 -47.83
C CYS A 16 13.65 -1.11 -47.04
N ILE A 17 13.42 -2.33 -46.57
CA ILE A 17 12.38 -2.60 -45.56
C ILE A 17 12.89 -2.00 -44.26
N LEU A 18 12.39 -0.82 -43.89
CA LEU A 18 12.54 -0.26 -42.55
C LEU A 18 11.70 -1.13 -41.58
N LEU A 19 12.34 -2.12 -40.99
CA LEU A 19 11.82 -2.81 -39.81
C LEU A 19 11.74 -1.78 -38.66
N GLY A 20 10.60 -1.12 -38.54
CA GLY A 20 10.27 -0.34 -37.37
C GLY A 20 10.26 -1.24 -36.14
N CYS A 21 11.33 -1.25 -35.35
CA CYS A 21 11.32 -1.80 -34.02
C CYS A 21 10.33 -0.97 -33.20
N ASN A 22 9.08 -1.40 -33.15
CA ASN A 22 8.18 -0.99 -32.09
C ASN A 22 8.79 -1.48 -30.77
N LYS A 23 9.48 -0.60 -30.06
CA LYS A 23 9.77 -0.81 -28.64
C LYS A 23 8.42 -0.93 -27.94
N VAL A 24 7.96 -2.15 -27.75
CA VAL A 24 6.98 -2.46 -26.73
C VAL A 24 7.67 -2.06 -25.42
N THR A 25 7.39 -0.87 -24.93
CA THR A 25 7.72 -0.50 -23.55
C THR A 25 6.84 -1.39 -22.68
N ASN A 26 7.36 -2.56 -22.30
CA ASN A 26 6.85 -3.29 -21.17
C ASN A 26 7.00 -2.34 -19.98
N ASN A 27 5.93 -1.62 -19.67
CA ASN A 27 5.84 -0.80 -18.48
C ASN A 27 5.62 -1.77 -17.30
N SER A 28 6.65 -2.59 -17.01
CA SER A 28 6.65 -3.44 -15.83
C SER A 28 6.63 -2.51 -14.62
N PHE A 29 5.70 -2.75 -13.70
CA PHE A 29 5.63 -2.02 -12.45
C PHE A 29 6.99 -2.08 -11.72
N GLU A 30 7.43 -0.95 -11.21
CA GLU A 30 8.62 -0.82 -10.37
C GLU A 30 8.23 -0.24 -9.02
N LEU A 31 8.46 -1.01 -7.96
CA LEU A 31 8.25 -0.59 -6.58
C LEU A 31 9.24 0.53 -6.23
N LYS A 32 8.81 1.53 -5.48
CA LYS A 32 9.65 2.65 -5.02
C LYS A 32 9.61 2.77 -3.50
N GLU A 33 10.67 3.32 -2.92
CA GLU A 33 10.66 3.68 -1.50
C GLU A 33 9.51 4.65 -1.22
N GLY A 34 8.79 4.41 -0.12
CA GLY A 34 7.62 5.19 0.25
C GLY A 34 6.31 4.76 -0.42
N ASP A 35 6.34 3.78 -1.33
CA ASP A 35 5.09 3.19 -1.82
C ASP A 35 4.33 2.54 -0.65
N LEU A 36 3.02 2.76 -0.62
CA LEU A 36 2.11 2.19 0.36
C LEU A 36 1.55 0.88 -0.17
N LEU A 37 1.65 -0.17 0.62
CA LEU A 37 1.13 -1.48 0.27
C LEU A 37 -0.11 -1.76 1.12
N PHE A 38 -1.27 -1.71 0.49
CA PHE A 38 -2.56 -2.00 1.10
C PHE A 38 -2.94 -3.45 0.89
N GLN A 39 -3.38 -4.12 1.95
CA GLN A 39 -3.84 -5.51 1.90
C GLN A 39 -5.26 -5.65 2.44
N ASN A 40 -6.00 -6.60 1.84
CA ASN A 40 -7.19 -7.17 2.43
C ASN A 40 -6.79 -8.51 3.05
N THR A 41 -6.46 -8.53 4.34
CA THR A 41 -5.98 -9.74 5.02
C THR A 41 -7.07 -10.76 5.33
N GLY A 42 -8.30 -10.40 5.26
CA GLY A 42 -9.53 -11.19 4.99
C GLY A 42 -9.85 -12.43 5.81
N SER A 43 -9.04 -12.84 6.77
CA SER A 43 -9.17 -14.16 7.38
C SER A 43 -9.59 -14.19 8.86
N ASP A 44 -9.42 -13.10 9.59
CA ASP A 44 -9.69 -13.06 11.03
C ASP A 44 -10.90 -12.20 11.37
N ASP A 45 -11.56 -12.50 12.50
CA ASP A 45 -12.73 -11.75 12.97
C ASP A 45 -12.44 -10.26 13.11
N ILE A 46 -11.19 -9.89 13.46
CA ILE A 46 -10.76 -8.50 13.59
C ILE A 46 -10.67 -7.80 12.24
N ASP A 47 -10.15 -8.46 11.21
CA ASP A 47 -10.06 -7.90 9.86
C ASP A 47 -11.44 -7.61 9.28
N ASN A 48 -12.41 -8.49 9.55
CA ASN A 48 -13.80 -8.27 9.16
C ASN A 48 -14.42 -7.12 9.96
N ALA A 49 -14.17 -7.06 11.26
CA ALA A 49 -14.67 -5.97 12.11
C ALA A 49 -14.07 -4.60 11.67
N ILE A 50 -12.78 -4.54 11.33
CA ILE A 50 -12.16 -3.33 10.78
C ILE A 50 -12.85 -2.92 9.47
N LYS A 51 -13.06 -3.85 8.55
CA LYS A 51 -13.74 -3.56 7.28
C LYS A 51 -15.16 -3.06 7.49
N ASP A 52 -15.91 -3.67 8.40
CA ASP A 52 -17.31 -3.32 8.66
C ASP A 52 -17.47 -1.87 9.11
N VAL A 53 -16.58 -1.37 9.98
CA VAL A 53 -16.64 0.03 10.48
C VAL A 53 -15.88 1.03 9.60
N THR A 54 -15.01 0.56 8.69
CA THR A 54 -14.17 1.44 7.85
C THR A 54 -14.50 1.33 6.36
N ALA A 55 -15.51 0.52 6.00
CA ALA A 55 -15.91 0.33 4.60
C ALA A 55 -16.21 1.68 3.93
N THR A 56 -15.59 1.90 2.77
CA THR A 56 -15.86 3.03 1.91
C THR A 56 -16.65 2.58 0.67
N ALA A 57 -17.18 3.52 -0.10
CA ALA A 57 -17.76 3.23 -1.41
C ALA A 57 -16.75 2.72 -2.45
N SER A 58 -15.49 2.55 -2.07
CA SER A 58 -14.42 1.99 -2.90
C SER A 58 -14.70 0.52 -3.24
N ALA A 59 -14.28 0.11 -4.44
CA ALA A 59 -14.41 -1.27 -4.91
C ALA A 59 -13.57 -2.28 -4.08
N LYS A 60 -12.55 -1.80 -3.36
CA LYS A 60 -11.68 -2.61 -2.48
C LYS A 60 -11.70 -2.05 -1.06
N ASN A 61 -11.85 -2.94 -0.08
CA ASN A 61 -11.73 -2.62 1.33
C ASN A 61 -10.43 -3.22 1.87
N TYR A 62 -9.65 -2.40 2.55
CA TYR A 62 -8.35 -2.77 3.11
C TYR A 62 -8.43 -2.90 4.63
N SER A 63 -7.75 -3.91 5.18
CA SER A 63 -7.61 -4.12 6.61
C SER A 63 -6.18 -3.89 7.11
N HIS A 64 -5.22 -3.72 6.19
CA HIS A 64 -3.81 -3.56 6.53
C HIS A 64 -3.10 -2.60 5.56
N VAL A 65 -2.07 -1.93 6.08
CA VAL A 65 -1.17 -1.08 5.30
C VAL A 65 0.26 -1.12 5.87
N GLY A 66 1.24 -1.07 4.98
CA GLY A 66 2.66 -0.87 5.31
C GLY A 66 3.34 -0.01 4.26
N MET A 67 4.59 0.38 4.51
CA MET A 67 5.36 1.24 3.62
C MET A 67 6.60 0.53 3.09
N ALA A 68 6.80 0.57 1.77
CA ALA A 68 7.95 -0.02 1.09
C ALA A 68 9.25 0.72 1.44
N MET A 69 10.29 -0.04 1.71
CA MET A 69 11.66 0.44 1.86
C MET A 69 12.64 -0.47 1.11
N GLN A 70 13.77 0.08 0.70
CA GLN A 70 14.84 -0.68 0.09
C GLN A 70 16.07 -0.70 1.02
N LYS A 71 16.69 -1.87 1.18
CA LYS A 71 17.96 -2.04 1.89
C LYS A 71 18.78 -3.10 1.16
N ASP A 72 20.05 -2.81 0.89
CA ASP A 72 20.98 -3.71 0.22
C ASP A 72 20.41 -4.31 -1.08
N ASN A 73 19.78 -3.46 -1.91
CA ASN A 73 19.07 -3.82 -3.14
C ASN A 73 17.93 -4.84 -2.95
N LYS A 74 17.40 -4.99 -1.74
CA LYS A 74 16.25 -5.84 -1.42
C LYS A 74 15.10 -5.01 -0.91
N TRP A 75 13.88 -5.44 -1.25
CA TRP A 75 12.66 -4.77 -0.84
C TRP A 75 12.09 -5.36 0.45
N PHE A 76 11.65 -4.47 1.32
CA PHE A 76 11.01 -4.76 2.60
C PHE A 76 9.80 -3.84 2.78
N VAL A 77 8.97 -4.17 3.74
CA VAL A 77 7.85 -3.35 4.19
C VAL A 77 8.02 -3.04 5.67
N VAL A 78 7.97 -1.77 6.03
CA VAL A 78 7.85 -1.33 7.42
C VAL A 78 6.37 -1.33 7.77
N GLU A 79 5.99 -2.09 8.79
CA GLU A 79 4.60 -2.31 9.16
C GLU A 79 4.45 -2.59 10.66
N ALA A 80 3.22 -2.49 11.18
CA ALA A 80 2.86 -3.00 12.49
C ALA A 80 1.84 -4.14 12.32
N ILE A 81 2.11 -5.30 12.90
CA ILE A 81 1.25 -6.49 12.78
C ILE A 81 0.98 -7.12 14.15
N PRO A 82 -0.23 -7.71 14.34
CA PRO A 82 -0.58 -8.38 15.60
C PRO A 82 0.48 -9.39 16.04
N LYS A 83 0.70 -9.51 17.33
CA LYS A 83 1.66 -10.42 17.99
C LYS A 83 3.14 -10.09 17.76
N GLN A 84 3.52 -9.41 16.68
CA GLN A 84 4.90 -9.08 16.37
C GLN A 84 5.21 -7.61 16.64
N GLY A 85 4.22 -6.72 16.59
CA GLY A 85 4.41 -5.28 16.70
C GLY A 85 4.97 -4.66 15.43
N VAL A 86 5.70 -3.56 15.59
CA VAL A 86 6.37 -2.88 14.48
C VAL A 86 7.55 -3.72 14.01
N CYS A 87 7.59 -4.02 12.72
CA CYS A 87 8.60 -4.90 12.15
C CYS A 87 8.97 -4.52 10.70
N ILE A 88 10.02 -5.13 10.20
CA ILE A 88 10.49 -5.00 8.82
C ILE A 88 10.34 -6.36 8.14
N THR A 89 9.37 -6.48 7.25
CA THR A 89 9.01 -7.73 6.57
C THR A 89 9.58 -7.76 5.16
N PRO A 90 10.31 -8.81 4.74
CA PRO A 90 10.69 -8.99 3.35
C PRO A 90 9.48 -8.95 2.42
N ILE A 91 9.56 -8.23 1.29
CA ILE A 91 8.43 -8.03 0.37
C ILE A 91 7.77 -9.35 -0.06
N ALA A 92 8.56 -10.39 -0.34
CA ALA A 92 8.03 -11.70 -0.72
C ALA A 92 7.13 -12.30 0.37
N LYS A 93 7.52 -12.18 1.66
CA LYS A 93 6.69 -12.64 2.80
C LYS A 93 5.43 -11.79 2.96
N PHE A 94 5.55 -10.49 2.75
CA PHE A 94 4.40 -9.59 2.79
C PHE A 94 3.36 -9.97 1.73
N LEU A 95 3.78 -10.16 0.49
CA LEU A 95 2.90 -10.53 -0.62
C LEU A 95 2.31 -11.94 -0.47
N GLU A 96 3.05 -12.87 0.15
CA GLU A 96 2.59 -14.25 0.34
C GLU A 96 1.53 -14.40 1.42
N ARG A 97 1.52 -13.54 2.42
CA ARG A 97 0.59 -13.59 3.57
C ARG A 97 -0.87 -13.53 3.16
N ASN A 98 -1.17 -12.88 2.06
CA ASN A 98 -2.54 -12.59 1.64
C ASN A 98 -2.79 -12.96 0.18
N LYS A 99 -2.75 -14.25 -0.13
CA LYS A 99 -3.06 -14.75 -1.45
C LYS A 99 -4.52 -15.22 -1.55
N ASN A 100 -5.14 -14.91 -2.69
CA ASN A 100 -6.46 -15.43 -3.03
C ASN A 100 -6.39 -16.90 -3.48
N LYS A 101 -7.55 -17.48 -3.79
CA LYS A 101 -7.67 -18.88 -4.27
C LYS A 101 -6.91 -19.17 -5.58
N PHE A 102 -6.49 -18.15 -6.31
CA PHE A 102 -5.70 -18.27 -7.54
C PHE A 102 -4.20 -18.05 -7.29
N ASN A 103 -3.77 -18.04 -6.01
CA ASN A 103 -2.38 -17.81 -5.58
C ASN A 103 -1.85 -16.41 -5.93
N LYS A 104 -2.74 -15.41 -6.15
CA LYS A 104 -2.40 -14.02 -6.40
C LYS A 104 -2.44 -13.22 -5.09
N SER A 105 -1.47 -12.34 -4.86
CA SER A 105 -1.47 -11.47 -3.69
C SER A 105 -2.59 -10.43 -3.78
N GLN A 106 -3.39 -10.31 -2.74
CA GLN A 106 -4.42 -9.27 -2.64
C GLN A 106 -3.81 -7.97 -2.11
N THR A 107 -2.75 -7.53 -2.75
CA THR A 107 -2.01 -6.32 -2.39
C THR A 107 -2.13 -5.29 -3.50
N THR A 108 -2.56 -4.09 -3.14
CA THR A 108 -2.60 -2.94 -4.04
C THR A 108 -1.55 -1.92 -3.60
N VAL A 109 -0.81 -1.36 -4.53
CA VAL A 109 0.24 -0.37 -4.27
C VAL A 109 -0.25 1.02 -4.62
N ALA A 110 -0.11 1.94 -3.69
CA ALA A 110 -0.32 3.36 -3.94
C ALA A 110 0.98 4.15 -3.72
N ARG A 111 1.13 5.23 -4.45
CA ARG A 111 2.29 6.10 -4.42
C ARG A 111 1.90 7.50 -4.02
N LEU A 112 2.65 8.07 -3.09
CA LEU A 112 2.47 9.46 -2.67
C LEU A 112 2.87 10.44 -3.78
N ASP A 113 2.23 11.59 -3.79
CA ASP A 113 2.57 12.71 -4.66
C ASP A 113 4.03 13.14 -4.52
N ASN A 114 4.58 13.73 -5.56
CA ASN A 114 5.97 14.19 -5.58
C ASN A 114 6.30 15.19 -4.46
N TYR A 115 5.30 15.89 -3.93
CA TYR A 115 5.46 16.79 -2.78
C TYR A 115 6.06 16.07 -1.56
N TYR A 116 5.71 14.80 -1.33
CA TYR A 116 6.17 14.03 -0.16
C TYR A 116 7.51 13.34 -0.37
N LYS A 117 8.05 13.33 -1.58
CA LYS A 117 9.31 12.66 -1.90
C LYS A 117 10.49 13.04 -1.00
N PRO A 118 10.69 14.31 -0.62
CA PRO A 118 11.78 14.68 0.31
C PRO A 118 11.62 14.09 1.72
N TYR A 119 10.40 13.76 2.13
CA TYR A 119 10.07 13.29 3.47
C TYR A 119 10.10 11.77 3.61
N ILE A 120 10.07 11.01 2.51
CA ILE A 120 9.96 9.54 2.50
C ILE A 120 11.08 8.90 3.31
N LYS A 121 12.33 9.30 3.10
CA LYS A 121 13.48 8.73 3.81
C LYS A 121 13.40 8.93 5.31
N THR A 122 12.99 10.10 5.75
CA THR A 122 12.84 10.42 7.18
C THR A 122 11.64 9.68 7.78
N ALA A 123 10.55 9.56 7.01
CA ALA A 123 9.38 8.76 7.39
C ALA A 123 9.75 7.29 7.61
N ILE A 124 10.46 6.68 6.65
CA ILE A 124 10.96 5.29 6.77
C ILE A 124 11.87 5.16 8.00
N ASN A 125 12.80 6.08 8.21
CA ASN A 125 13.69 6.06 9.38
C ASN A 125 12.92 6.13 10.69
N TYR A 126 11.86 6.95 10.78
CA TYR A 126 10.97 6.95 11.94
C TYR A 126 10.38 5.57 12.19
N GLY A 127 9.81 4.92 11.18
CA GLY A 127 9.28 3.57 11.30
C GLY A 127 10.33 2.55 11.76
N ILE A 128 11.55 2.62 11.22
CA ILE A 128 12.67 1.77 11.62
C ILE A 128 13.02 1.94 13.10
N THR A 129 12.99 3.16 13.63
CA THR A 129 13.27 3.42 15.06
C THR A 129 12.17 2.89 15.99
N ARG A 130 11.02 2.51 15.46
CA ARG A 130 9.90 1.93 16.21
C ARG A 130 9.86 0.40 16.17
N VAL A 131 10.79 -0.25 15.47
CA VAL A 131 10.86 -1.72 15.42
C VAL A 131 10.92 -2.32 16.83
N ASN A 132 10.15 -3.37 17.06
CA ASN A 132 9.90 -4.06 18.32
C ASN A 132 8.95 -3.33 19.30
N ILE A 133 8.41 -2.15 18.96
CA ILE A 133 7.30 -1.59 19.73
C ILE A 133 6.07 -2.50 19.51
N PRO A 134 5.32 -2.84 20.58
CA PRO A 134 4.16 -3.73 20.49
C PRO A 134 3.09 -3.27 19.50
N TYR A 135 2.30 -4.22 19.00
CA TYR A 135 1.08 -3.90 18.26
C TYR A 135 0.02 -3.36 19.21
N ASP A 136 -0.67 -2.31 18.80
CA ASP A 136 -1.79 -1.77 19.56
C ASP A 136 -3.08 -2.56 19.27
N ASP A 137 -3.37 -3.53 20.13
CA ASP A 137 -4.57 -4.34 20.04
C ASP A 137 -5.83 -3.63 20.55
N ILE A 138 -5.70 -2.45 21.15
CA ILE A 138 -6.83 -1.68 21.69
C ILE A 138 -7.08 -0.37 20.99
N PHE A 139 -6.32 -0.07 19.94
CA PHE A 139 -6.48 1.05 19.01
C PHE A 139 -6.51 2.42 19.74
N LEU A 140 -5.60 2.63 20.66
CA LEU A 140 -5.38 3.92 21.29
C LEU A 140 -4.52 4.82 20.39
N TRP A 141 -4.60 6.12 20.59
CA TRP A 141 -3.81 7.09 19.82
C TRP A 141 -2.65 7.61 20.68
N ASP A 142 -1.70 6.71 20.97
CA ASP A 142 -0.51 7.04 21.75
C ASP A 142 0.77 6.50 21.09
N ASP A 143 1.93 6.68 21.71
CA ASP A 143 3.21 6.24 21.13
C ASP A 143 3.81 5.01 21.85
N THR A 144 3.04 4.35 22.70
CA THR A 144 3.50 3.15 23.44
C THR A 144 3.34 1.86 22.65
N SER A 145 2.42 1.86 21.69
CA SER A 145 2.13 0.78 20.75
C SER A 145 1.60 1.37 19.45
N TYR A 146 1.58 0.59 18.37
CA TYR A 146 1.09 1.06 17.07
C TYR A 146 0.25 -0.01 16.38
N TYR A 147 -0.91 0.39 15.84
CA TYR A 147 -1.56 -0.39 14.80
C TYR A 147 -1.08 0.07 13.40
N CYS A 148 -1.38 -0.69 12.35
CA CYS A 148 -0.74 -0.56 11.04
C CYS A 148 -0.85 0.85 10.43
N SER A 149 -2.04 1.41 10.38
CA SER A 149 -2.27 2.74 9.78
C SER A 149 -1.82 3.87 10.70
N GLU A 150 -1.88 3.72 12.02
CA GLU A 150 -1.30 4.68 12.94
C GLU A 150 0.21 4.83 12.72
N LEU A 151 0.94 3.71 12.64
CA LEU A 151 2.37 3.74 12.35
C LEU A 151 2.65 4.56 11.08
N VAL A 152 1.95 4.27 9.98
CA VAL A 152 2.14 4.97 8.71
C VAL A 152 1.80 6.46 8.83
N TYR A 153 0.72 6.81 9.53
CA TYR A 153 0.38 8.22 9.81
C TYR A 153 1.50 8.92 10.60
N LYS A 154 1.96 8.29 11.69
CA LYS A 154 3.01 8.87 12.56
C LYS A 154 4.36 9.02 11.84
N MET A 155 4.66 8.19 10.85
CA MET A 155 5.84 8.33 10.00
C MET A 155 5.88 9.69 9.26
N PHE A 156 4.72 10.32 9.01
CA PHE A 156 4.63 11.64 8.39
C PHE A 156 4.32 12.77 9.38
N SER A 157 3.44 12.55 10.35
CA SER A 157 3.02 13.59 11.29
C SER A 157 4.13 14.07 12.22
N THR A 158 5.18 13.27 12.41
CA THR A 158 6.37 13.63 13.21
C THR A 158 7.46 14.35 12.40
N GLN A 159 7.23 14.57 11.10
CA GLN A 159 8.11 15.38 10.25
C GLN A 159 7.81 16.87 10.46
N ASN A 160 8.74 17.75 10.00
CA ASN A 160 8.49 19.19 9.95
C ASN A 160 7.54 19.56 8.80
N LEU A 161 6.48 18.77 8.62
CA LEU A 161 5.40 19.10 7.70
C LEU A 161 4.42 20.06 8.38
N PRO A 162 3.91 21.06 7.68
CA PRO A 162 2.73 21.79 8.16
C PRO A 162 1.62 20.79 8.48
N LYS A 163 0.88 20.99 9.58
CA LYS A 163 -0.17 20.07 10.02
C LYS A 163 -1.16 19.74 8.91
N ASP A 164 -1.54 20.73 8.12
CA ASP A 164 -2.48 20.60 7.01
C ASP A 164 -1.85 19.97 5.76
N SER A 165 -0.57 19.61 5.82
CA SER A 165 0.17 18.95 4.72
C SER A 165 0.51 17.48 5.03
N ILE A 166 -0.03 16.91 6.11
CA ILE A 166 0.09 15.46 6.37
C ILE A 166 -0.74 14.73 5.31
N PRO A 167 -0.19 13.69 4.63
CA PRO A 167 -0.88 13.06 3.50
C PRO A 167 -2.13 12.27 3.86
N PHE A 168 -2.36 12.05 5.15
CA PHE A 168 -3.46 11.22 5.64
C PHE A 168 -4.31 11.96 6.65
N LEU A 169 -5.59 11.63 6.68
CA LEU A 169 -6.55 12.18 7.63
C LEU A 169 -6.65 11.29 8.88
N THR A 170 -7.07 11.92 9.95
CA THR A 170 -7.55 11.27 11.17
C THR A 170 -8.99 11.71 11.44
N HIS A 171 -9.69 10.94 12.24
CA HIS A 171 -11.04 11.27 12.71
C HIS A 171 -11.32 10.55 14.04
N PRO A 172 -12.28 11.04 14.84
CA PRO A 172 -12.80 10.26 15.96
C PRO A 172 -13.32 8.91 15.46
N MET A 173 -12.71 7.82 15.93
CA MET A 173 -13.10 6.46 15.52
C MET A 173 -14.45 6.09 16.10
N THR A 174 -15.25 5.35 15.33
CA THR A 174 -16.47 4.74 15.81
C THR A 174 -16.43 3.22 15.66
N PHE A 175 -16.92 2.54 16.65
CA PHE A 175 -17.09 1.08 16.72
C PHE A 175 -18.57 0.72 16.70
N ASN A 176 -19.41 1.70 16.39
CA ASN A 176 -20.87 1.59 16.35
C ASN A 176 -21.34 1.28 14.92
N ASP A 177 -22.48 0.65 14.81
CA ASP A 177 -23.22 0.48 13.56
C ASP A 177 -23.94 1.77 13.17
N SER A 178 -24.65 1.74 12.03
CA SER A 178 -25.43 2.88 11.52
C SER A 178 -26.58 3.32 12.41
N SER A 179 -26.98 2.51 13.40
CA SER A 179 -28.00 2.85 14.41
C SER A 179 -27.39 3.48 15.67
N GLY A 180 -26.05 3.63 15.72
CA GLY A 180 -25.33 4.17 16.87
C GLY A 180 -25.13 3.15 18.01
N GLN A 181 -25.32 1.85 17.74
CA GLN A 181 -25.10 0.80 18.73
C GLN A 181 -23.74 0.12 18.50
N PRO A 182 -23.02 -0.23 19.59
CA PRO A 182 -21.75 -0.95 19.45
C PRO A 182 -21.92 -2.25 18.67
N MET A 183 -21.11 -2.43 17.64
CA MET A 183 -21.14 -3.65 16.83
C MET A 183 -20.73 -4.87 17.66
N THR A 184 -21.47 -5.97 17.50
CA THR A 184 -21.29 -7.21 18.29
C THR A 184 -19.86 -7.76 18.17
N SER A 185 -19.21 -7.64 17.03
CA SER A 185 -17.81 -8.04 16.80
C SER A 185 -16.86 -7.28 17.74
N TRP A 186 -17.00 -5.97 17.82
CA TRP A 186 -16.18 -5.12 18.67
C TRP A 186 -16.47 -5.32 20.16
N VAL A 187 -17.74 -5.49 20.54
CA VAL A 187 -18.11 -5.82 21.93
C VAL A 187 -17.40 -7.12 22.37
N LYS A 188 -17.44 -8.17 21.55
CA LYS A 188 -16.74 -9.44 21.85
C LYS A 188 -15.22 -9.25 21.92
N TYR A 189 -14.67 -8.48 20.99
CA TYR A 189 -13.23 -8.23 20.90
C TYR A 189 -12.67 -7.56 22.15
N TYR A 190 -13.28 -6.44 22.59
CA TYR A 190 -12.84 -5.70 23.77
C TYR A 190 -13.15 -6.44 25.07
N LYS A 191 -14.29 -7.14 25.14
CA LYS A 191 -14.63 -7.99 26.30
C LYS A 191 -13.59 -9.09 26.53
N ALA A 192 -13.11 -9.73 25.45
CA ALA A 192 -12.07 -10.76 25.53
C ALA A 192 -10.73 -10.22 26.05
N ARG A 193 -10.50 -8.92 25.94
CA ARG A 193 -9.29 -8.20 26.41
C ARG A 193 -9.47 -7.52 27.76
N ASN A 194 -10.66 -7.63 28.35
CA ASN A 194 -11.04 -6.91 29.58
C ASN A 194 -10.82 -5.39 29.43
N GLN A 195 -11.19 -4.85 28.27
CA GLN A 195 -11.06 -3.44 27.92
C GLN A 195 -12.42 -2.85 27.53
N SER A 196 -12.57 -1.54 27.68
CA SER A 196 -13.70 -0.79 27.15
C SER A 196 -13.44 -0.40 25.69
N ILE A 197 -14.50 -0.28 24.89
CA ILE A 197 -14.42 0.22 23.51
C ILE A 197 -13.98 1.70 23.55
N PRO A 198 -12.91 2.09 22.84
CA PRO A 198 -12.40 3.45 22.84
C PRO A 198 -13.17 4.33 21.83
N GLU A 199 -14.49 4.39 21.97
CA GLU A 199 -15.36 5.18 21.08
C GLU A 199 -14.96 6.66 21.09
N GLY A 200 -14.84 7.27 19.94
CA GLY A 200 -14.56 8.69 19.78
C GLY A 200 -13.07 9.08 19.95
N ILE A 201 -12.18 8.14 20.21
CA ILE A 201 -10.74 8.42 20.23
C ILE A 201 -10.25 8.71 18.80
N GLU A 202 -9.39 9.72 18.67
CA GLU A 202 -8.76 10.05 17.39
C GLU A 202 -8.02 8.85 16.81
N GLY A 203 -8.11 8.67 15.49
CA GLY A 203 -7.44 7.58 14.82
C GLY A 203 -7.51 7.65 13.30
N THR A 204 -6.96 6.65 12.65
CA THR A 204 -7.00 6.47 11.20
C THR A 204 -7.16 4.99 10.87
N ASN A 205 -7.44 4.68 9.62
CA ASN A 205 -7.56 3.30 9.16
C ASN A 205 -7.09 3.15 7.71
N PRO A 206 -6.80 1.92 7.24
CA PRO A 206 -6.31 1.71 5.88
C PRO A 206 -7.23 2.25 4.78
N ASN A 207 -8.57 2.17 4.95
CA ASN A 207 -9.51 2.68 3.95
C ASN A 207 -9.53 4.21 3.91
N LEU A 208 -9.44 4.88 5.07
CA LEU A 208 -9.32 6.33 5.13
C LEU A 208 -8.00 6.80 4.47
N MET A 209 -6.90 6.09 4.70
CA MET A 209 -5.63 6.37 4.01
C MET A 209 -5.73 6.15 2.50
N ALA A 210 -6.41 5.08 2.07
CA ALA A 210 -6.64 4.76 0.66
C ALA A 210 -7.51 5.79 -0.05
N SER A 211 -8.31 6.57 0.68
CA SER A 211 -9.12 7.67 0.15
C SER A 211 -8.38 9.02 0.05
N SER A 212 -7.10 9.07 0.45
CA SER A 212 -6.32 10.30 0.39
C SER A 212 -6.17 10.81 -1.05
N ASN A 213 -6.35 12.12 -1.23
CA ASN A 213 -6.07 12.81 -2.50
C ASN A 213 -4.58 12.94 -2.82
N HIS A 214 -3.70 12.54 -1.90
CA HIS A 214 -2.25 12.62 -2.02
C HIS A 214 -1.59 11.33 -2.46
N ILE A 215 -2.39 10.33 -2.83
CA ILE A 215 -1.88 9.06 -3.35
C ILE A 215 -2.52 8.73 -4.70
N THR A 216 -1.77 7.98 -5.50
CA THR A 216 -2.25 7.38 -6.74
C THR A 216 -2.01 5.88 -6.68
N PHE A 217 -3.03 5.07 -6.96
CA PHE A 217 -2.86 3.63 -7.11
C PHE A 217 -2.08 3.33 -8.39
N VAL A 218 -0.95 2.64 -8.26
CA VAL A 218 0.02 2.44 -9.33
C VAL A 218 0.18 0.99 -9.75
N HIS A 219 -0.25 0.03 -8.91
CA HIS A 219 -0.16 -1.39 -9.20
C HIS A 219 -1.11 -2.22 -8.34
N ASP A 220 -1.47 -3.39 -8.85
CA ASP A 220 -2.31 -4.37 -8.16
C ASP A 220 -1.78 -5.77 -8.44
N TYR A 221 -1.15 -6.37 -7.44
CA TYR A 221 -0.56 -7.71 -7.53
C TYR A 221 -1.58 -8.84 -7.78
N GLU A 222 -2.87 -8.56 -7.62
CA GLU A 222 -3.92 -9.52 -7.97
C GLU A 222 -4.01 -9.74 -9.49
N ASN A 223 -3.56 -8.75 -10.27
CA ASN A 223 -3.60 -8.75 -11.73
C ASN A 223 -2.32 -9.29 -12.40
N ASP A 224 -1.29 -9.67 -11.62
CA ASP A 224 -0.01 -10.18 -12.13
C ASP A 224 -0.10 -11.60 -12.72
#